data_62e75ea833a53714e841e4563e5bce9b
#
_entry.id   62e75ea833a53714e841e4563e5bce9b
#
_cell.length_a   1.000
_cell.length_b   1.000
_cell.length_c   1.000
_cell.angle_alpha   90.00
_cell.angle_beta   90.00
_cell.angle_gamma   90.00
#
_symmetry.space_group_name_H-M   'P 1'
#
loop_
_entity.id
_entity.type
_entity.pdbx_description
1 polymer ?
#
loop_
_entity_poly.entity_id
_entity_poly.type
_entity_poly.pdbx_seq_one_letter_code
_entity_poly.pdbx_strand_id
1 'polypeptide(L)'
;MSKENIQTKLICLKDSGLSLDECQFTGRLEFHDTHSIASLVSNTTCVEIMATEVFLNFDKEIDEFFLFSLFTDNQRRFPALKRITISPTNQFYKDIDGVLYTKDGETLIYCPSCHTGNENGEMHIPNGVRYISPKAFAHNTGIKELYLPDSLKTIFESAFLDMDELRFVDFGKGIRHIGSENNPGVFRLCRKLEEVIIPEQVKSIGPNAFYDCSSLQHVNLPEGLEYIAPYAFYDTGIKTIHLPTTLYE
;
A
#
# COMPACT_ATOMS: atom_id res chain seq x y z
N MET A 1 25.23 2.39 24.87
CA MET A 1 25.64 2.68 23.49
C MET A 1 24.92 3.95 23.05
N SER A 2 25.68 4.99 22.70
CA SER A 2 25.18 6.32 22.36
C SER A 2 24.28 6.24 21.10
N LYS A 3 23.18 6.97 21.12
CA LYS A 3 22.33 7.23 19.94
C LYS A 3 23.12 8.04 18.92
N GLU A 4 24.00 7.40 18.16
CA GLU A 4 24.60 8.04 17.00
C GLU A 4 23.52 8.28 15.98
N ASN A 5 23.33 9.55 15.66
CA ASN A 5 22.37 10.03 14.69
C ASN A 5 22.71 9.42 13.31
N ILE A 6 21.75 8.74 12.68
CA ILE A 6 21.92 8.09 11.37
C ILE A 6 22.33 9.11 10.28
N GLN A 7 21.94 10.38 10.43
CA GLN A 7 22.43 11.47 9.59
C GLN A 7 23.95 11.57 9.61
N THR A 8 24.56 11.38 10.79
CA THR A 8 26.02 11.30 10.95
C THR A 8 26.60 10.08 10.25
N LYS A 9 25.91 8.92 10.28
CA LYS A 9 26.36 7.72 9.57
C LYS A 9 26.25 7.84 8.04
N LEU A 10 25.18 8.41 7.50
CA LEU A 10 25.05 8.68 6.06
C LEU A 10 26.08 9.71 5.56
N ILE A 11 26.41 10.72 6.35
CA ILE A 11 27.47 11.70 6.05
C ILE A 11 28.84 11.04 6.16
N CYS A 12 29.11 10.26 7.23
CA CYS A 12 30.35 9.52 7.39
C CYS A 12 30.59 8.49 6.28
N LEU A 13 29.56 7.89 5.71
CA LEU A 13 29.67 6.96 4.58
C LEU A 13 30.10 7.68 3.28
N LYS A 14 29.58 8.90 3.04
CA LYS A 14 29.98 9.73 1.91
C LYS A 14 31.46 10.16 2.02
N ASP A 15 31.93 10.46 3.21
CA ASP A 15 33.30 10.90 3.50
C ASP A 15 34.29 9.74 3.63
N SER A 16 33.85 8.53 3.93
CA SER A 16 34.70 7.35 4.10
C SER A 16 34.95 6.56 2.82
N GLY A 17 34.26 6.90 1.71
CA GLY A 17 34.37 6.18 0.45
C GLY A 17 33.76 4.77 0.46
N LEU A 18 33.02 4.41 1.52
CA LEU A 18 32.28 3.16 1.61
C LEU A 18 31.02 3.25 0.74
N SER A 19 30.73 2.21 -0.02
CA SER A 19 29.47 2.13 -0.77
C SER A 19 28.30 1.87 0.20
N LEU A 20 27.14 2.40 -0.10
CA LEU A 20 25.90 2.09 0.66
C LEU A 20 25.57 0.60 0.66
N ASP A 21 26.11 -0.16 -0.30
CA ASP A 21 25.93 -1.61 -0.46
C ASP A 21 26.54 -2.43 0.70
N GLU A 22 27.44 -1.84 1.49
CA GLU A 22 28.11 -2.51 2.60
C GLU A 22 27.44 -2.22 3.96
N CYS A 23 26.37 -1.40 3.99
CA CYS A 23 25.76 -0.97 5.23
C CYS A 23 24.39 -1.64 5.44
N GLN A 24 24.34 -2.58 6.35
CA GLN A 24 23.07 -3.12 6.87
C GLN A 24 22.51 -2.18 7.95
N PHE A 25 21.52 -1.36 7.57
CA PHE A 25 20.77 -0.57 8.54
C PHE A 25 19.67 -1.43 9.16
N THR A 26 19.73 -1.65 10.45
CA THR A 26 18.69 -2.36 11.20
C THR A 26 18.07 -1.44 12.23
N GLY A 27 16.79 -1.65 12.54
CA GLY A 27 16.06 -0.88 13.54
C GLY A 27 15.37 0.35 12.99
N ARG A 28 15.54 1.51 13.64
CA ARG A 28 14.86 2.77 13.29
C ARG A 28 15.76 3.67 12.45
N LEU A 29 15.24 4.10 11.30
CA LEU A 29 15.85 5.11 10.42
C LEU A 29 15.11 6.44 10.61
N GLU A 30 15.85 7.53 10.83
CA GLU A 30 15.27 8.85 11.08
C GLU A 30 15.71 9.85 10.01
N PHE A 31 14.74 10.56 9.41
CA PHE A 31 14.97 11.65 8.48
C PHE A 31 14.58 12.98 9.12
N HIS A 32 15.52 13.93 9.11
CA HIS A 32 15.32 15.27 9.69
C HIS A 32 15.00 16.34 8.65
N ASP A 33 15.11 16.02 7.35
CA ASP A 33 14.81 16.92 6.25
C ASP A 33 14.49 16.16 4.96
N THR A 34 13.88 16.89 4.01
CA THR A 34 13.53 16.34 2.70
C THR A 34 14.72 16.08 1.79
N HIS A 35 15.86 16.78 2.03
CA HIS A 35 17.09 16.60 1.24
C HIS A 35 17.72 15.23 1.50
N SER A 36 17.70 14.75 2.74
CA SER A 36 18.17 13.41 3.10
C SER A 36 17.36 12.33 2.40
N ILE A 37 16.04 12.52 2.28
CA ILE A 37 15.15 11.62 1.52
C ILE A 37 15.49 11.67 0.03
N ALA A 38 15.58 12.87 -0.56
CA ALA A 38 15.90 13.05 -1.98
C ALA A 38 17.27 12.43 -2.31
N SER A 39 18.25 12.58 -1.43
CA SER A 39 19.57 11.97 -1.59
C SER A 39 19.52 10.43 -1.57
N LEU A 40 18.67 9.83 -0.74
CA LEU A 40 18.46 8.38 -0.71
C LEU A 40 17.75 7.88 -1.96
N VAL A 41 16.71 8.61 -2.43
CA VAL A 41 15.93 8.26 -3.62
C VAL A 41 16.76 8.38 -4.90
N SER A 42 17.59 9.42 -5.03
CA SER A 42 18.40 9.67 -6.23
C SER A 42 19.63 8.76 -6.37
N ASN A 43 20.07 8.12 -5.28
CA ASN A 43 21.07 7.06 -5.34
C ASN A 43 20.43 5.78 -5.86
N THR A 44 20.51 5.58 -7.18
CA THR A 44 19.84 4.53 -7.95
C THR A 44 20.42 3.11 -7.78
N THR A 45 21.46 2.92 -7.00
CA THR A 45 21.92 1.59 -6.61
C THR A 45 20.91 1.02 -5.62
N CYS A 46 20.31 -0.12 -5.98
CA CYS A 46 19.29 -0.82 -5.18
C CYS A 46 19.90 -1.33 -3.87
N VAL A 47 19.97 -0.45 -2.86
CA VAL A 47 20.38 -0.83 -1.51
C VAL A 47 19.14 -1.21 -0.72
N GLU A 48 19.08 -2.45 -0.28
CA GLU A 48 18.08 -2.91 0.67
C GLU A 48 18.40 -2.34 2.05
N ILE A 49 17.46 -1.57 2.61
CA ILE A 49 17.58 -1.00 3.95
C ILE A 49 16.74 -1.84 4.91
N MET A 50 17.40 -2.58 5.78
CA MET A 50 16.76 -3.50 6.74
C MET A 50 16.15 -2.77 7.95
N ALA A 51 15.78 -1.49 7.80
CA ALA A 51 15.08 -0.74 8.83
C ALA A 51 13.68 -1.31 9.06
N THR A 52 13.32 -1.47 10.33
CA THR A 52 11.98 -1.93 10.73
C THR A 52 11.04 -0.76 11.02
N GLU A 53 11.59 0.43 11.24
CA GLU A 53 10.86 1.67 11.47
C GLU A 53 11.52 2.83 10.71
N VAL A 54 10.70 3.68 10.11
CA VAL A 54 11.10 4.97 9.54
C VAL A 54 10.43 6.07 10.34
N PHE A 55 11.21 7.05 10.81
CA PHE A 55 10.71 8.24 11.48
C PHE A 55 10.98 9.49 10.63
N LEU A 56 9.91 10.19 10.27
CA LEU A 56 9.97 11.44 9.52
C LEU A 56 9.87 12.61 10.51
N ASN A 57 11.04 13.15 10.89
CA ASN A 57 11.18 14.18 11.92
C ASN A 57 11.39 15.56 11.32
N PHE A 58 10.46 16.03 10.52
CA PHE A 58 10.47 17.38 9.94
C PHE A 58 9.03 17.90 9.74
N ASP A 59 8.90 19.21 9.59
CA ASP A 59 7.64 19.91 9.37
C ASP A 59 7.65 20.59 8.00
N LYS A 60 7.65 19.78 6.95
CA LYS A 60 7.56 20.24 5.56
C LYS A 60 6.72 19.26 4.77
N GLU A 61 6.02 19.81 3.78
CA GLU A 61 5.39 19.00 2.75
C GLU A 61 6.47 18.33 1.91
N ILE A 62 6.28 17.04 1.65
CA ILE A 62 7.09 16.28 0.72
C ILE A 62 6.25 16.13 -0.54
N ASP A 63 6.84 16.41 -1.70
CA ASP A 63 6.21 16.07 -2.96
C ASP A 63 5.76 14.61 -2.96
N GLU A 64 4.50 14.36 -3.33
CA GLU A 64 3.93 12.99 -3.34
C GLU A 64 4.76 12.02 -4.18
N PHE A 65 5.39 12.52 -5.25
CA PHE A 65 6.31 11.74 -6.07
C PHE A 65 7.53 11.26 -5.27
N PHE A 66 8.08 12.08 -4.39
CA PHE A 66 9.21 11.67 -3.53
C PHE A 66 8.78 10.65 -2.47
N LEU A 67 7.61 10.84 -1.85
CA LEU A 67 7.07 9.84 -0.91
C LEU A 67 6.80 8.51 -1.62
N PHE A 68 6.20 8.60 -2.80
CA PHE A 68 5.97 7.45 -3.65
C PHE A 68 7.28 6.75 -4.00
N SER A 69 8.28 7.50 -4.50
CA SER A 69 9.60 6.97 -4.85
C SER A 69 10.35 6.39 -3.64
N LEU A 70 10.18 6.98 -2.46
CA LEU A 70 10.84 6.49 -1.25
C LEU A 70 10.35 5.09 -0.88
N PHE A 71 9.05 4.86 -0.94
CA PHE A 71 8.44 3.66 -0.39
C PHE A 71 7.96 2.66 -1.46
N THR A 72 7.57 3.11 -2.65
CA THR A 72 6.92 2.27 -3.66
C THR A 72 7.74 2.04 -4.93
N ASP A 73 8.68 2.94 -5.24
CA ASP A 73 9.54 2.82 -6.40
C ASP A 73 10.71 1.86 -6.10
N ASN A 74 10.64 0.64 -6.59
CA ASN A 74 11.55 -0.47 -6.29
C ASN A 74 11.37 -1.19 -4.94
N GLN A 75 10.19 -1.29 -4.43
CA GLN A 75 9.58 -2.27 -3.49
C GLN A 75 10.49 -3.10 -2.55
N ARG A 76 11.81 -3.09 -2.76
CA ARG A 76 12.83 -3.79 -1.99
C ARG A 76 13.69 -2.85 -1.17
N ARG A 77 13.47 -1.53 -1.24
CA ARG A 77 14.31 -0.60 -0.50
C ARG A 77 14.20 -0.79 1.00
N PHE A 78 12.98 -1.10 1.48
CA PHE A 78 12.69 -1.35 2.89
C PHE A 78 11.99 -2.71 3.11
N PRO A 79 12.65 -3.84 2.82
CA PRO A 79 11.97 -5.15 2.84
C PRO A 79 11.54 -5.60 4.24
N ALA A 80 12.06 -4.99 5.30
CA ALA A 80 11.74 -5.31 6.69
C ALA A 80 10.89 -4.25 7.39
N LEU A 81 10.38 -3.24 6.65
CA LEU A 81 9.67 -2.11 7.24
C LEU A 81 8.32 -2.53 7.80
N LYS A 82 8.12 -2.27 9.10
CA LYS A 82 6.89 -2.59 9.84
C LYS A 82 6.06 -1.36 10.15
N ARG A 83 6.70 -0.20 10.31
CA ARG A 83 6.00 1.03 10.68
C ARG A 83 6.71 2.28 10.22
N ILE A 84 5.92 3.31 9.96
CA ILE A 84 6.35 4.68 9.77
C ILE A 84 5.80 5.51 10.92
N THR A 85 6.60 6.40 11.47
CA THR A 85 6.16 7.36 12.48
C THR A 85 6.49 8.78 12.02
N ILE A 86 5.64 9.72 12.40
CA ILE A 86 5.70 11.12 11.97
C ILE A 86 5.91 12.01 13.18
N SER A 87 6.72 13.08 13.03
CA SER A 87 6.83 14.10 14.08
C SER A 87 5.45 14.66 14.45
N PRO A 88 5.11 14.76 15.73
CA PRO A 88 3.83 15.33 16.16
C PRO A 88 3.59 16.76 15.67
N THR A 89 4.67 17.52 15.39
CA THR A 89 4.63 18.90 14.89
C THR A 89 4.36 18.98 13.39
N ASN A 90 4.45 17.84 12.65
CA ASN A 90 4.23 17.85 11.21
C ASN A 90 2.80 18.30 10.87
N GLN A 91 2.69 19.28 9.95
CA GLN A 91 1.40 19.90 9.58
C GLN A 91 0.75 19.19 8.37
N PHE A 92 1.47 18.34 7.65
CA PHE A 92 1.04 17.75 6.37
C PHE A 92 0.65 16.28 6.51
N TYR A 93 1.32 15.55 7.40
CA TYR A 93 1.18 14.10 7.55
C TYR A 93 0.95 13.69 8.99
N LYS A 94 0.40 12.50 9.15
CA LYS A 94 0.31 11.77 10.42
C LYS A 94 0.51 10.29 10.17
N ASP A 95 0.86 9.56 11.21
CA ASP A 95 0.74 8.11 11.21
C ASP A 95 -0.41 7.66 12.12
N ILE A 96 -1.01 6.56 11.76
CA ILE A 96 -1.96 5.81 12.59
C ILE A 96 -1.46 4.37 12.58
N ASP A 97 -1.08 3.87 13.74
CA ASP A 97 -0.55 2.52 13.94
C ASP A 97 0.64 2.16 13.01
N GLY A 98 1.42 3.16 12.62
CA GLY A 98 2.60 2.96 11.76
C GLY A 98 2.32 3.00 10.26
N VAL A 99 1.11 3.34 9.86
CA VAL A 99 0.69 3.58 8.47
C VAL A 99 0.63 5.07 8.21
N LEU A 100 1.07 5.52 7.03
CA LEU A 100 1.20 6.93 6.67
C LEU A 100 -0.09 7.47 6.04
N TYR A 101 -0.55 8.61 6.54
CA TYR A 101 -1.73 9.34 6.05
C TYR A 101 -1.43 10.82 5.83
N THR A 102 -2.27 11.49 5.02
CA THR A 102 -2.37 12.95 5.05
C THR A 102 -2.82 13.43 6.43
N LYS A 103 -2.54 14.69 6.79
CA LYS A 103 -2.82 15.24 8.13
C LYS A 103 -4.29 15.22 8.49
N ASP A 104 -5.17 15.51 7.52
CA ASP A 104 -6.63 15.40 7.67
C ASP A 104 -7.10 13.96 7.86
N GLY A 105 -6.32 12.97 7.37
CA GLY A 105 -6.64 11.55 7.40
C GLY A 105 -7.56 11.09 6.29
N GLU A 106 -7.80 11.93 5.29
CA GLU A 106 -8.64 11.56 4.16
C GLU A 106 -7.93 10.63 3.16
N THR A 107 -6.58 10.70 3.08
CA THR A 107 -5.81 9.84 2.19
C THR A 107 -4.86 8.93 2.97
N LEU A 108 -4.96 7.63 2.73
CA LEU A 108 -3.94 6.66 3.12
C LEU A 108 -2.86 6.66 2.04
N ILE A 109 -1.64 7.06 2.42
CA ILE A 109 -0.52 7.24 1.50
C ILE A 109 0.27 5.96 1.34
N TYR A 110 0.68 5.32 2.46
CA TYR A 110 1.49 4.12 2.40
C TYR A 110 1.39 3.27 3.67
N CYS A 111 1.27 1.97 3.47
CA CYS A 111 1.34 0.93 4.50
C CYS A 111 2.63 0.13 4.31
N PRO A 112 3.48 0.01 5.34
CA PRO A 112 4.73 -0.74 5.25
C PRO A 112 4.56 -2.20 4.84
N SER A 113 5.52 -2.73 4.07
CA SER A 113 5.44 -4.07 3.49
C SER A 113 5.36 -5.21 4.52
N CYS A 114 5.93 -5.02 5.70
CA CYS A 114 5.86 -5.97 6.82
C CYS A 114 4.90 -5.53 7.94
N HIS A 115 4.00 -4.58 7.66
CA HIS A 115 2.92 -4.24 8.58
C HIS A 115 1.89 -5.37 8.61
N THR A 116 1.47 -5.78 9.81
CA THR A 116 0.61 -6.96 9.98
C THR A 116 -0.85 -6.61 10.28
N GLY A 117 -1.18 -5.31 10.40
CA GLY A 117 -2.43 -4.92 11.04
C GLY A 117 -2.37 -5.23 12.54
N ASN A 118 -3.42 -5.81 13.09
CA ASN A 118 -3.43 -6.29 14.46
C ASN A 118 -2.72 -7.66 14.61
N GLU A 119 -2.78 -8.25 15.81
CA GLU A 119 -2.16 -9.55 16.12
C GLU A 119 -2.73 -10.73 15.30
N ASN A 120 -3.95 -10.59 14.76
CA ASN A 120 -4.60 -11.61 13.92
C ASN A 120 -4.25 -11.46 12.43
N GLY A 121 -3.61 -10.36 12.03
CA GLY A 121 -3.35 -10.02 10.64
C GLY A 121 -4.49 -9.23 9.99
N GLU A 122 -5.36 -8.62 10.78
CA GLU A 122 -6.49 -7.82 10.31
C GLU A 122 -6.10 -6.35 10.21
N MET A 123 -6.36 -5.73 9.06
CA MET A 123 -6.17 -4.31 8.83
C MET A 123 -7.53 -3.62 8.67
N HIS A 124 -7.89 -2.80 9.65
CA HIS A 124 -9.07 -1.94 9.60
C HIS A 124 -8.65 -0.52 9.21
N ILE A 125 -8.96 -0.12 7.98
CA ILE A 125 -8.68 1.26 7.53
C ILE A 125 -9.67 2.20 8.24
N PRO A 126 -9.18 3.28 8.89
CA PRO A 126 -10.02 4.16 9.70
C PRO A 126 -11.16 4.81 8.92
N ASN A 127 -12.31 4.99 9.58
CA ASN A 127 -13.38 5.82 9.06
C ASN A 127 -12.87 7.26 8.85
N GLY A 128 -13.32 7.88 7.74
CA GLY A 128 -12.82 9.18 7.28
C GLY A 128 -11.83 9.07 6.13
N VAL A 129 -11.16 7.94 5.95
CA VAL A 129 -10.34 7.69 4.76
C VAL A 129 -11.24 7.61 3.53
N ARG A 130 -10.95 8.44 2.54
CA ARG A 130 -11.68 8.56 1.27
C ARG A 130 -10.88 8.05 0.08
N TYR A 131 -9.55 8.07 0.20
CA TYR A 131 -8.62 7.77 -0.89
C TYR A 131 -7.51 6.84 -0.41
N ILE A 132 -7.17 5.84 -1.23
CA ILE A 132 -6.01 4.97 -1.02
C ILE A 132 -5.07 5.19 -2.19
N SER A 133 -3.86 5.69 -1.92
CA SER A 133 -2.87 6.07 -2.93
C SER A 133 -2.42 4.91 -3.80
N PRO A 134 -1.85 5.17 -4.99
CA PRO A 134 -1.29 4.12 -5.84
C PRO A 134 -0.26 3.28 -5.07
N LYS A 135 -0.34 1.97 -5.22
CA LYS A 135 0.57 0.99 -4.59
C LYS A 135 0.71 1.10 -3.06
N ALA A 136 -0.27 1.72 -2.38
CA ALA A 136 -0.18 1.99 -0.94
C ALA A 136 0.09 0.76 -0.06
N PHE A 137 -0.39 -0.42 -0.46
CA PHE A 137 -0.18 -1.71 0.22
C PHE A 137 0.60 -2.71 -0.63
N ALA A 138 1.15 -2.27 -1.76
CA ALA A 138 1.80 -3.20 -2.68
C ALA A 138 2.88 -4.03 -1.97
N HIS A 139 2.90 -5.35 -2.26
CA HIS A 139 3.83 -6.35 -1.70
C HIS A 139 3.81 -6.45 -0.17
N ASN A 140 2.69 -6.10 0.47
CA ASN A 140 2.55 -6.35 1.90
C ASN A 140 2.45 -7.86 2.16
N THR A 141 3.28 -8.35 3.11
CA THR A 141 3.43 -9.77 3.43
C THR A 141 2.84 -10.14 4.79
N GLY A 142 2.15 -9.22 5.45
CA GLY A 142 1.68 -9.42 6.82
C GLY A 142 0.16 -9.41 6.99
N ILE A 143 -0.55 -8.64 6.15
CA ILE A 143 -2.00 -8.46 6.27
C ILE A 143 -2.71 -9.64 5.60
N LYS A 144 -3.61 -10.28 6.36
CA LYS A 144 -4.43 -11.40 5.91
C LYS A 144 -5.86 -11.01 5.58
N GLU A 145 -6.39 -10.04 6.31
CA GLU A 145 -7.76 -9.56 6.17
C GLU A 145 -7.77 -8.04 6.11
N LEU A 146 -8.51 -7.49 5.16
CA LEU A 146 -8.59 -6.06 4.90
C LEU A 146 -10.04 -5.58 5.01
N TYR A 147 -10.26 -4.58 5.85
CA TYR A 147 -11.56 -3.97 6.09
C TYR A 147 -11.53 -2.50 5.64
N LEU A 148 -12.24 -2.22 4.55
CA LEU A 148 -12.32 -0.88 3.95
C LEU A 148 -13.48 -0.08 4.58
N PRO A 149 -13.31 1.23 4.85
CA PRO A 149 -14.34 2.03 5.52
C PRO A 149 -15.47 2.45 4.58
N ASP A 150 -16.64 2.70 5.13
CA ASP A 150 -17.81 3.24 4.41
C ASP A 150 -17.56 4.64 3.80
N SER A 151 -16.54 5.36 4.26
CA SER A 151 -16.13 6.66 3.71
C SER A 151 -15.34 6.58 2.41
N LEU A 152 -14.83 5.38 2.06
CA LEU A 152 -13.93 5.20 0.92
C LEU A 152 -14.62 5.55 -0.42
N LYS A 153 -13.92 6.31 -1.27
CA LYS A 153 -14.40 6.76 -2.58
C LYS A 153 -13.60 6.17 -3.72
N THR A 154 -12.27 6.19 -3.59
CA THR A 154 -11.36 5.77 -4.66
C THR A 154 -10.21 4.94 -4.11
N ILE A 155 -9.96 3.83 -4.79
CA ILE A 155 -8.75 3.04 -4.67
C ILE A 155 -7.95 3.30 -5.94
N PHE A 156 -6.75 3.86 -5.77
CA PHE A 156 -5.90 4.15 -6.93
C PHE A 156 -5.19 2.90 -7.45
N GLU A 157 -4.50 3.05 -8.57
CA GLU A 157 -3.91 1.95 -9.33
C GLU A 157 -3.01 1.07 -8.46
N SER A 158 -3.18 -0.25 -8.60
CA SER A 158 -2.33 -1.25 -7.95
C SER A 158 -2.19 -1.09 -6.42
N ALA A 159 -3.16 -0.45 -5.77
CA ALA A 159 -3.08 -0.12 -4.35
C ALA A 159 -2.81 -1.34 -3.45
N PHE A 160 -3.35 -2.48 -3.80
CA PHE A 160 -3.18 -3.76 -3.09
C PHE A 160 -2.47 -4.81 -3.95
N LEU A 161 -1.58 -4.37 -4.85
CA LEU A 161 -0.81 -5.25 -5.73
C LEU A 161 0.02 -6.25 -4.93
N ASP A 162 -0.08 -7.55 -5.28
CA ASP A 162 0.81 -8.62 -4.79
C ASP A 162 0.90 -8.68 -3.26
N MET A 163 -0.26 -8.64 -2.61
CA MET A 163 -0.37 -8.85 -1.16
C MET A 163 -0.36 -10.36 -0.88
N ASP A 164 0.83 -10.90 -0.57
CA ASP A 164 1.11 -12.33 -0.51
C ASP A 164 0.26 -13.12 0.50
N GLU A 165 -0.18 -12.47 1.59
CA GLU A 165 -0.94 -13.14 2.66
C GLU A 165 -2.42 -12.79 2.67
N LEU A 166 -2.88 -11.88 1.80
CA LEU A 166 -4.28 -11.41 1.78
C LEU A 166 -5.23 -12.53 1.36
N ARG A 167 -6.20 -12.84 2.23
CA ARG A 167 -7.21 -13.89 2.03
C ARG A 167 -8.63 -13.38 1.92
N PHE A 168 -8.90 -12.24 2.56
CA PHE A 168 -10.24 -11.68 2.66
C PHE A 168 -10.22 -10.16 2.54
N VAL A 169 -11.25 -9.61 1.87
CA VAL A 169 -11.50 -8.17 1.77
C VAL A 169 -12.97 -7.88 2.03
N ASP A 170 -13.22 -7.03 3.04
CA ASP A 170 -14.51 -6.35 3.20
C ASP A 170 -14.43 -4.95 2.57
N PHE A 171 -15.22 -4.72 1.54
CA PHE A 171 -15.23 -3.47 0.77
C PHE A 171 -15.99 -2.32 1.45
N GLY A 172 -16.64 -2.55 2.59
CA GLY A 172 -17.55 -1.55 3.17
C GLY A 172 -18.67 -1.14 2.22
N LYS A 173 -19.27 0.04 2.45
CA LYS A 173 -20.42 0.54 1.68
C LYS A 173 -20.14 1.78 0.85
N GLY A 174 -18.92 2.32 0.89
CA GLY A 174 -18.60 3.60 0.26
C GLY A 174 -18.23 3.52 -1.21
N ILE A 175 -17.55 2.44 -1.59
CA ILE A 175 -16.97 2.27 -2.92
C ILE A 175 -18.05 1.91 -3.96
N ARG A 176 -17.96 2.52 -5.15
CA ARG A 176 -18.81 2.22 -6.30
C ARG A 176 -18.06 1.57 -7.46
N HIS A 177 -16.75 1.67 -7.47
CA HIS A 177 -15.90 1.13 -8.53
C HIS A 177 -14.67 0.45 -7.90
N ILE A 178 -14.43 -0.81 -8.25
CA ILE A 178 -13.21 -1.52 -7.85
C ILE A 178 -12.19 -1.38 -8.98
N GLY A 179 -11.43 -0.28 -8.94
CA GLY A 179 -10.58 0.15 -10.03
C GLY A 179 -11.35 0.85 -11.16
N SER A 180 -10.63 1.32 -12.16
CA SER A 180 -11.14 1.96 -13.37
C SER A 180 -10.08 1.88 -14.47
N GLU A 181 -10.37 2.39 -15.69
CA GLU A 181 -9.38 2.50 -16.76
C GLU A 181 -8.11 3.24 -16.33
N ASN A 182 -8.26 4.28 -15.49
CA ASN A 182 -7.14 5.04 -14.94
C ASN A 182 -6.52 4.43 -13.68
N ASN A 183 -7.22 3.47 -13.05
CA ASN A 183 -6.78 2.83 -11.80
C ASN A 183 -6.87 1.30 -11.93
N PRO A 184 -6.07 0.67 -12.80
CA PRO A 184 -6.12 -0.77 -13.03
C PRO A 184 -5.44 -1.58 -11.91
N GLY A 185 -5.72 -2.88 -11.89
CA GLY A 185 -4.95 -3.86 -11.14
C GLY A 185 -5.01 -3.73 -9.62
N VAL A 186 -6.14 -3.27 -9.06
CA VAL A 186 -6.28 -2.92 -7.63
C VAL A 186 -5.84 -4.06 -6.71
N PHE A 187 -6.26 -5.31 -6.98
CA PHE A 187 -5.87 -6.53 -6.23
C PHE A 187 -5.08 -7.52 -7.09
N ARG A 188 -4.40 -7.02 -8.11
CA ARG A 188 -3.60 -7.87 -8.99
C ARG A 188 -2.56 -8.66 -8.20
N LEU A 189 -2.39 -9.99 -8.52
CA LEU A 189 -1.41 -10.88 -7.90
C LEU A 189 -1.67 -11.23 -6.42
N CYS A 190 -2.87 -10.95 -5.88
CA CYS A 190 -3.23 -11.40 -4.53
C CYS A 190 -3.55 -12.92 -4.56
N ARG A 191 -2.50 -13.75 -4.65
CA ARG A 191 -2.60 -15.18 -4.95
C ARG A 191 -3.26 -16.03 -3.86
N LYS A 192 -3.35 -15.51 -2.62
CA LYS A 192 -4.03 -16.19 -1.51
C LYS A 192 -5.45 -15.68 -1.26
N LEU A 193 -5.93 -14.73 -2.04
CA LEU A 193 -7.33 -14.27 -1.93
C LEU A 193 -8.27 -15.39 -2.39
N GLU A 194 -9.12 -15.86 -1.48
CA GLU A 194 -9.93 -17.08 -1.69
C GLU A 194 -11.36 -16.76 -2.12
N GLU A 195 -11.93 -15.70 -1.56
CA GLU A 195 -13.30 -15.28 -1.78
C GLU A 195 -13.41 -13.76 -1.85
N VAL A 196 -14.30 -13.28 -2.72
CA VAL A 196 -14.65 -11.87 -2.85
C VAL A 196 -16.16 -11.71 -2.93
N ILE A 197 -16.71 -10.92 -2.03
CA ILE A 197 -18.11 -10.50 -2.03
C ILE A 197 -18.15 -9.07 -2.51
N ILE A 198 -18.61 -8.86 -3.74
CA ILE A 198 -18.76 -7.51 -4.31
C ILE A 198 -20.03 -6.88 -3.72
N PRO A 199 -19.94 -5.71 -3.06
CA PRO A 199 -21.10 -5.08 -2.45
C PRO A 199 -22.14 -4.58 -3.46
N GLU A 200 -23.40 -4.54 -3.03
CA GLU A 200 -24.56 -4.16 -3.85
C GLU A 200 -24.46 -2.78 -4.55
N GLN A 201 -23.73 -1.84 -3.93
CA GLN A 201 -23.56 -0.49 -4.50
C GLN A 201 -22.49 -0.40 -5.58
N VAL A 202 -21.68 -1.45 -5.80
CA VAL A 202 -20.61 -1.46 -6.80
C VAL A 202 -21.21 -1.54 -8.20
N LYS A 203 -20.77 -0.65 -9.08
CA LYS A 203 -21.22 -0.49 -10.47
C LYS A 203 -20.25 -1.06 -11.48
N SER A 204 -18.94 -1.02 -11.18
CA SER A 204 -17.95 -1.56 -12.11
C SER A 204 -16.75 -2.19 -11.41
N ILE A 205 -16.14 -3.15 -12.12
CA ILE A 205 -14.87 -3.76 -11.80
C ILE A 205 -13.90 -3.40 -12.93
N GLY A 206 -12.80 -2.73 -12.58
CA GLY A 206 -11.83 -2.19 -13.52
C GLY A 206 -10.87 -3.24 -14.13
N PRO A 207 -10.04 -2.82 -15.10
CA PRO A 207 -9.08 -3.71 -15.77
C PRO A 207 -8.12 -4.36 -14.78
N ASN A 208 -7.88 -5.65 -14.97
CA ASN A 208 -6.95 -6.45 -14.16
C ASN A 208 -7.23 -6.41 -12.64
N ALA A 209 -8.43 -6.04 -12.20
CA ALA A 209 -8.73 -5.81 -10.78
C ALA A 209 -8.33 -6.98 -9.88
N PHE A 210 -8.56 -8.22 -10.31
CA PHE A 210 -8.22 -9.47 -9.63
C PHE A 210 -7.34 -10.39 -10.52
N TYR A 211 -6.54 -9.80 -11.41
CA TYR A 211 -5.66 -10.55 -12.30
C TYR A 211 -4.66 -11.40 -11.50
N ASP A 212 -4.52 -12.69 -11.84
CA ASP A 212 -3.63 -13.68 -11.17
C ASP A 212 -3.93 -13.81 -9.64
N CYS A 213 -5.21 -13.68 -9.24
CA CYS A 213 -5.66 -14.10 -7.93
C CYS A 213 -5.95 -15.61 -7.97
N SER A 214 -4.91 -16.43 -8.05
CA SER A 214 -5.01 -17.86 -8.42
C SER A 214 -5.77 -18.73 -7.40
N SER A 215 -5.88 -18.32 -6.14
CA SER A 215 -6.72 -18.98 -5.12
C SER A 215 -8.18 -18.51 -5.13
N LEU A 216 -8.54 -17.47 -5.87
CA LEU A 216 -9.90 -16.91 -5.88
C LEU A 216 -10.86 -17.87 -6.58
N GLN A 217 -11.67 -18.57 -5.79
CA GLN A 217 -12.63 -19.58 -6.27
C GLN A 217 -14.07 -19.10 -6.26
N HIS A 218 -14.40 -18.16 -5.36
CA HIS A 218 -15.74 -17.68 -5.13
C HIS A 218 -15.81 -16.17 -5.29
N VAL A 219 -16.67 -15.72 -6.20
CA VAL A 219 -17.01 -14.32 -6.39
C VAL A 219 -18.53 -14.20 -6.42
N ASN A 220 -19.07 -13.37 -5.53
CA ASN A 220 -20.48 -13.00 -5.58
C ASN A 220 -20.61 -11.63 -6.24
N LEU A 221 -21.25 -11.58 -7.42
CA LEU A 221 -21.51 -10.35 -8.16
C LEU A 221 -22.92 -9.86 -7.86
N PRO A 222 -23.11 -8.59 -7.48
CA PRO A 222 -24.44 -8.05 -7.20
C PRO A 222 -25.24 -7.78 -8.48
N GLU A 223 -26.58 -7.87 -8.42
CA GLU A 223 -27.47 -7.53 -9.55
C GLU A 223 -27.36 -6.06 -9.99
N GLY A 224 -26.76 -5.18 -9.18
CA GLY A 224 -26.52 -3.79 -9.56
C GLY A 224 -25.22 -3.54 -10.33
N LEU A 225 -24.40 -4.57 -10.56
CA LEU A 225 -23.14 -4.44 -11.30
C LEU A 225 -23.42 -4.26 -12.80
N GLU A 226 -22.81 -3.24 -13.40
CA GLU A 226 -23.09 -2.81 -14.77
C GLU A 226 -21.95 -3.16 -15.73
N TYR A 227 -20.70 -3.19 -15.25
CA TYR A 227 -19.53 -3.39 -16.12
C TYR A 227 -18.41 -4.17 -15.44
N ILE A 228 -17.81 -5.09 -16.19
CA ILE A 228 -16.57 -5.82 -15.82
C ILE A 228 -15.57 -5.60 -16.95
N ALA A 229 -14.46 -4.95 -16.62
CA ALA A 229 -13.43 -4.59 -17.60
C ALA A 229 -12.56 -5.80 -18.03
N PRO A 230 -11.81 -5.69 -19.14
CA PRO A 230 -10.92 -6.74 -19.61
C PRO A 230 -9.95 -7.22 -18.54
N TYR A 231 -9.74 -8.54 -18.51
CA TYR A 231 -8.83 -9.24 -17.61
C TYR A 231 -9.13 -9.08 -16.11
N ALA A 232 -10.31 -8.56 -15.72
CA ALA A 232 -10.67 -8.34 -14.32
C ALA A 232 -10.48 -9.59 -13.45
N PHE A 233 -10.81 -10.78 -13.97
CA PHE A 233 -10.67 -12.08 -13.31
C PHE A 233 -9.77 -13.06 -14.07
N TYR A 234 -8.84 -12.55 -14.88
CA TYR A 234 -7.93 -13.40 -15.64
C TYR A 234 -6.99 -14.16 -14.71
N ASP A 235 -6.75 -15.43 -15.00
CA ASP A 235 -5.88 -16.34 -14.23
C ASP A 235 -6.27 -16.45 -12.74
N THR A 236 -7.58 -16.57 -12.50
CA THR A 236 -8.17 -16.87 -11.18
C THR A 236 -8.54 -18.33 -11.06
N GLY A 237 -8.81 -18.80 -9.84
CA GLY A 237 -9.31 -20.14 -9.56
C GLY A 237 -10.82 -20.36 -9.82
N ILE A 238 -11.54 -19.34 -10.32
CA ILE A 238 -13.00 -19.37 -10.54
C ILE A 238 -13.35 -20.41 -11.61
N LYS A 239 -14.20 -21.36 -11.25
CA LYS A 239 -14.71 -22.37 -12.19
C LYS A 239 -16.08 -22.01 -12.76
N THR A 240 -16.89 -21.34 -11.97
CA THR A 240 -18.24 -20.90 -12.32
C THR A 240 -18.50 -19.53 -11.72
N ILE A 241 -19.15 -18.67 -12.46
CA ILE A 241 -19.56 -17.34 -12.00
C ILE A 241 -20.99 -17.06 -12.50
N HIS A 242 -21.81 -16.50 -11.63
CA HIS A 242 -23.13 -16.02 -12.02
C HIS A 242 -23.02 -14.56 -12.42
N LEU A 243 -23.34 -14.27 -13.67
CA LEU A 243 -23.32 -12.91 -14.17
C LEU A 243 -24.66 -12.23 -13.90
N PRO A 244 -24.67 -11.03 -13.31
CA PRO A 244 -25.90 -10.28 -13.09
C PRO A 244 -26.56 -9.86 -14.42
N THR A 245 -27.87 -9.73 -14.39
CA THR A 245 -28.68 -9.37 -15.58
C THR A 245 -28.46 -7.93 -16.04
N THR A 246 -27.87 -7.11 -15.20
CA THR A 246 -27.58 -5.69 -15.44
C THR A 246 -26.27 -5.42 -16.20
N LEU A 247 -25.45 -6.45 -16.45
CA LEU A 247 -24.21 -6.27 -17.21
C LEU A 247 -24.52 -5.90 -18.67
N TYR A 248 -23.79 -4.90 -19.15
CA TYR A 248 -23.78 -4.53 -20.57
C TYR A 248 -22.39 -4.76 -21.17
N GLU A 249 -22.36 -4.96 -22.48
CA GLU A 249 -21.13 -5.18 -23.26
C GLU A 249 -20.30 -3.88 -23.42
#